data_fd059eff76940553cf6b24e4954fd711
#
_entry.id   fd059eff76940553cf6b24e4954fd711
#
_cell.length_a   1.000
_cell.length_b   1.000
_cell.length_c   1.000
_cell.angle_alpha   90.00
_cell.angle_beta   90.00
_cell.angle_gamma   90.00
#
_symmetry.space_group_name_H-M   'P 1'
#
loop_
_entity.id
_entity.type
_entity.pdbx_description
1 polymer ?
#
loop_
_entity_poly.entity_id
_entity_poly.type
_entity_poly.pdbx_seq_one_letter_code
_entity_poly.pdbx_strand_id
1 'polypeptide(L)'
;YTILRYGSLYGSRSQTWNGLRKYVTQAIKNKKILYPGTGHERREYIHANDAANLSVKALEDKYKNTSLTITGTEVLNSSELLAMVKEIIGEPIKIEFSNDINENDHYELSPYRYTPKPAKKIVASEFIDIGQGILNLVEEITQEIKQDK
;
A
#
# COMPACT_ATOMS: atom_id res chain seq x y z
N TYR A 1 24.10 -13.24 -2.48
CA TYR A 1 23.01 -12.27 -2.69
C TYR A 1 21.75 -12.67 -1.94
N THR A 2 20.84 -11.71 -1.68
CA THR A 2 19.51 -11.96 -1.14
C THR A 2 18.51 -11.23 -2.02
N ILE A 3 17.44 -11.90 -2.45
CA ILE A 3 16.39 -11.30 -3.27
C ILE A 3 15.26 -10.85 -2.35
N LEU A 4 14.92 -9.55 -2.40
CA LEU A 4 13.83 -8.98 -1.63
C LEU A 4 12.63 -8.72 -2.58
N ARG A 5 11.47 -9.25 -2.22
CA ARG A 5 10.21 -9.04 -2.93
C ARG A 5 9.25 -8.29 -2.01
N TYR A 6 8.95 -7.07 -2.38
CA TYR A 6 8.09 -6.21 -1.57
C TYR A 6 6.62 -6.33 -1.97
N GLY A 7 5.75 -6.21 -0.97
CA GLY A 7 4.34 -5.93 -1.16
C GLY A 7 4.08 -4.49 -1.62
N SER A 8 2.84 -4.06 -1.52
CA SER A 8 2.45 -2.69 -1.89
C SER A 8 2.95 -1.70 -0.85
N LEU A 9 4.01 -0.96 -1.21
CA LEU A 9 4.62 0.04 -0.33
C LEU A 9 3.73 1.29 -0.23
N TYR A 10 3.60 1.81 0.99
CA TYR A 10 2.91 3.07 1.25
C TYR A 10 3.57 3.81 2.43
N GLY A 11 3.22 5.06 2.65
CA GLY A 11 3.68 5.87 3.80
C GLY A 11 3.96 7.30 3.41
N SER A 12 4.44 8.06 4.39
CA SER A 12 4.82 9.47 4.23
C SER A 12 5.90 9.65 3.16
N ARG A 13 5.89 10.80 2.51
CA ARG A 13 6.80 11.17 1.41
C ARG A 13 6.71 10.24 0.19
N SER A 14 5.65 9.45 0.07
CA SER A 14 5.42 8.66 -1.13
C SER A 14 5.21 9.57 -2.35
N GLN A 15 5.61 9.09 -3.52
CA GLN A 15 5.49 9.85 -4.76
C GLN A 15 4.01 9.99 -5.19
N THR A 16 3.70 11.01 -5.97
CA THR A 16 2.33 11.32 -6.43
C THR A 16 1.69 10.19 -7.24
N TRP A 17 2.49 9.34 -7.88
CA TRP A 17 2.03 8.16 -8.60
C TRP A 17 1.76 6.94 -7.69
N ASN A 18 2.11 7.00 -6.39
CA ASN A 18 1.78 5.94 -5.45
C ASN A 18 0.26 5.80 -5.32
N GLY A 19 -0.25 4.59 -5.47
CA GLY A 19 -1.70 4.35 -5.53
C GLY A 19 -2.44 4.86 -4.30
N LEU A 20 -1.98 4.52 -3.08
CA LEU A 20 -2.67 4.94 -1.86
C LEU A 20 -2.61 6.48 -1.70
N ARG A 21 -1.44 7.10 -1.94
CA ARG A 21 -1.33 8.57 -1.92
C ARG A 21 -2.28 9.24 -2.91
N LYS A 22 -2.38 8.70 -4.13
CA LYS A 22 -3.30 9.19 -5.16
C LYS A 22 -4.75 9.17 -4.67
N TYR A 23 -5.20 8.07 -4.06
CA TYR A 23 -6.58 7.94 -3.57
C TYR A 23 -6.86 8.87 -2.40
N VAL A 24 -5.94 9.01 -1.45
CA VAL A 24 -6.06 9.96 -0.34
C VAL A 24 -6.12 11.40 -0.88
N THR A 25 -5.26 11.75 -1.84
CA THR A 25 -5.27 13.08 -2.47
C THR A 25 -6.59 13.37 -3.18
N GLN A 26 -7.13 12.41 -3.93
CA GLN A 26 -8.44 12.54 -4.58
C GLN A 26 -9.56 12.74 -3.55
N ALA A 27 -9.55 11.96 -2.48
CA ALA A 27 -10.54 12.04 -1.41
C ALA A 27 -10.56 13.43 -0.77
N ILE A 28 -9.39 13.98 -0.44
CA ILE A 28 -9.27 15.28 0.22
C ILE A 28 -9.65 16.43 -0.75
N LYS A 29 -9.08 16.42 -1.96
CA LYS A 29 -9.27 17.51 -2.93
C LYS A 29 -10.64 17.50 -3.58
N ASN A 30 -11.16 16.35 -3.96
CA ASN A 30 -12.30 16.20 -4.84
C ASN A 30 -13.53 15.61 -4.14
N LYS A 31 -13.43 15.19 -2.88
CA LYS A 31 -14.47 14.43 -2.15
C LYS A 31 -14.94 13.19 -2.92
N LYS A 32 -14.07 12.66 -3.76
CA LYS A 32 -14.33 11.54 -4.65
C LYS A 32 -13.05 10.75 -4.88
N ILE A 33 -13.17 9.43 -4.90
CA ILE A 33 -12.12 8.50 -5.31
C ILE A 33 -12.59 7.80 -6.58
N LEU A 34 -11.80 7.85 -7.64
CA LEU A 34 -11.97 7.02 -8.83
C LEU A 34 -10.93 5.91 -8.79
N TYR A 35 -11.40 4.67 -8.63
CA TYR A 35 -10.57 3.50 -8.59
C TYR A 35 -10.67 2.72 -9.91
N PRO A 36 -9.56 2.52 -10.65
CA PRO A 36 -9.55 1.72 -11.86
C PRO A 36 -9.51 0.23 -11.50
N GLY A 37 -10.67 -0.40 -11.40
CA GLY A 37 -10.81 -1.79 -11.03
C GLY A 37 -12.15 -2.08 -10.36
N THR A 38 -12.32 -3.33 -9.93
CA THR A 38 -13.58 -3.82 -9.35
C THR A 38 -13.68 -3.61 -7.84
N GLY A 39 -12.55 -3.29 -7.18
CA GLY A 39 -12.46 -3.22 -5.72
C GLY A 39 -12.20 -4.57 -5.04
N HIS A 40 -12.22 -5.67 -5.80
CA HIS A 40 -11.95 -7.02 -5.27
C HIS A 40 -10.47 -7.42 -5.35
N GLU A 41 -9.64 -6.58 -5.93
CA GLU A 41 -8.20 -6.80 -6.05
C GLU A 41 -7.58 -6.84 -4.66
N ARG A 42 -6.86 -7.91 -4.38
CA ARG A 42 -6.23 -8.16 -3.09
C ARG A 42 -4.76 -7.74 -3.11
N ARG A 43 -4.35 -7.04 -2.07
CA ARG A 43 -2.95 -6.62 -1.90
C ARG A 43 -2.51 -6.74 -0.45
N GLU A 44 -1.23 -7.03 -0.27
CA GLU A 44 -0.56 -6.91 1.02
C GLU A 44 0.18 -5.58 1.06
N TYR A 45 -0.30 -4.67 1.90
CA TYR A 45 0.32 -3.37 2.09
C TYR A 45 1.37 -3.44 3.18
N ILE A 46 2.48 -2.72 3.00
CA ILE A 46 3.51 -2.59 4.02
C ILE A 46 3.98 -1.13 4.10
N HIS A 47 4.09 -0.60 5.30
CA HIS A 47 4.61 0.74 5.52
C HIS A 47 6.09 0.80 5.12
N ALA A 48 6.51 1.90 4.50
CA ALA A 48 7.87 2.05 3.99
C ALA A 48 8.95 1.91 5.08
N ASN A 49 8.67 2.37 6.31
CA ASN A 49 9.60 2.22 7.44
C ASN A 49 9.76 0.75 7.83
N ASP A 50 8.67 -0.03 7.86
CA ASP A 50 8.73 -1.45 8.17
C ASP A 50 9.49 -2.23 7.09
N ALA A 51 9.23 -1.88 5.83
CA ALA A 51 9.96 -2.45 4.71
C ALA A 51 11.47 -2.14 4.80
N ALA A 52 11.84 -0.91 5.18
CA ALA A 52 13.22 -0.52 5.39
C ALA A 52 13.88 -1.32 6.54
N ASN A 53 13.21 -1.43 7.69
CA ASN A 53 13.71 -2.18 8.84
C ASN A 53 13.91 -3.67 8.49
N LEU A 54 12.95 -4.27 7.78
CA LEU A 54 13.06 -5.66 7.33
C LEU A 54 14.17 -5.84 6.28
N SER A 55 14.42 -4.83 5.44
CA SER A 55 15.52 -4.84 4.48
C SER A 55 16.87 -4.85 5.16
N VAL A 56 17.04 -4.07 6.24
CA VAL A 56 18.25 -4.10 7.08
C VAL A 56 18.38 -5.48 7.75
N LYS A 57 17.31 -6.03 8.30
CA LYS A 57 17.30 -7.36 8.90
C LYS A 57 17.68 -8.46 7.90
N ALA A 58 17.35 -8.27 6.62
CA ALA A 58 17.70 -9.23 5.58
C ALA A 58 19.21 -9.33 5.30
N LEU A 59 20.04 -8.44 5.86
CA LEU A 59 21.49 -8.50 5.77
C LEU A 59 22.12 -9.55 6.71
N GLU A 60 21.35 -10.10 7.65
CA GLU A 60 21.85 -11.14 8.55
C GLU A 60 22.25 -12.41 7.75
N ASP A 61 23.33 -13.06 8.17
CA ASP A 61 23.90 -14.23 7.48
C ASP A 61 22.91 -15.37 7.21
N LYS A 62 21.91 -15.54 8.10
CA LYS A 62 20.84 -16.56 7.93
C LYS A 62 19.96 -16.37 6.70
N TYR A 63 19.99 -15.19 6.08
CA TYR A 63 19.23 -14.85 4.87
C TYR A 63 20.09 -14.86 3.60
N LYS A 64 21.36 -15.19 3.70
CA LYS A 64 22.28 -15.25 2.58
C LYS A 64 21.81 -16.25 1.53
N ASN A 65 21.87 -15.89 0.27
CA ASN A 65 21.45 -16.70 -0.88
C ASN A 65 19.99 -17.19 -0.83
N THR A 66 19.10 -16.40 -0.27
CA THR A 66 17.67 -16.72 -0.19
C THR A 66 16.80 -15.69 -0.91
N SER A 67 15.53 -16.05 -1.14
CA SER A 67 14.49 -15.11 -1.55
C SER A 67 13.57 -14.82 -0.37
N LEU A 68 13.36 -13.55 -0.07
CA LEU A 68 12.53 -13.09 1.03
C LEU A 68 11.33 -12.32 0.48
N THR A 69 10.16 -12.56 1.06
CA THR A 69 8.96 -11.75 0.84
C THR A 69 8.80 -10.78 2.02
N ILE A 70 8.76 -9.51 1.72
CA ILE A 70 8.64 -8.40 2.66
C ILE A 70 7.30 -7.71 2.41
N THR A 71 6.29 -8.11 3.16
CA THR A 71 4.92 -7.63 3.02
C THR A 71 4.35 -7.32 4.39
N GLY A 72 3.18 -6.68 4.42
CA GLY A 72 2.43 -6.49 5.65
C GLY A 72 1.86 -7.79 6.22
N THR A 73 1.14 -7.66 7.29
CA THR A 73 0.55 -8.79 8.04
C THR A 73 -0.82 -9.20 7.50
N GLU A 74 -1.50 -8.28 6.81
CA GLU A 74 -2.87 -8.45 6.35
C GLU A 74 -2.99 -8.35 4.83
N VAL A 75 -3.96 -9.09 4.31
CA VAL A 75 -4.39 -9.00 2.91
C VAL A 75 -5.69 -8.21 2.87
N LEU A 76 -5.69 -7.07 2.20
CA LEU A 76 -6.85 -6.21 2.05
C LEU A 76 -7.37 -6.20 0.62
N ASN A 77 -8.69 -6.17 0.47
CA ASN A 77 -9.31 -5.80 -0.80
C ASN A 77 -9.17 -4.29 -1.02
N SER A 78 -9.13 -3.88 -2.28
CA SER A 78 -9.06 -2.44 -2.60
C SER A 78 -10.29 -1.69 -2.07
N SER A 79 -11.48 -2.31 -2.09
CA SER A 79 -12.71 -1.72 -1.51
C SER A 79 -12.60 -1.51 0.00
N GLU A 80 -12.02 -2.45 0.75
CA GLU A 80 -11.78 -2.33 2.19
C GLU A 80 -10.80 -1.19 2.49
N LEU A 81 -9.69 -1.12 1.75
CA LEU A 81 -8.73 -0.03 1.89
C LEU A 81 -9.36 1.34 1.65
N LEU A 82 -10.15 1.49 0.58
CA LEU A 82 -10.80 2.75 0.25
C LEU A 82 -11.88 3.13 1.27
N ALA A 83 -12.57 2.15 1.85
CA ALA A 83 -13.51 2.37 2.95
C ALA A 83 -12.78 2.90 4.19
N MET A 84 -11.61 2.34 4.56
CA MET A 84 -10.78 2.85 5.65
C MET A 84 -10.32 4.29 5.38
N VAL A 85 -9.87 4.61 4.16
CA VAL A 85 -9.50 6.00 3.79
C VAL A 85 -10.67 6.96 4.00
N LYS A 86 -11.86 6.59 3.54
CA LYS A 86 -13.08 7.38 3.72
C LYS A 86 -13.43 7.58 5.20
N GLU A 87 -13.35 6.53 6.01
CA GLU A 87 -13.64 6.58 7.44
C GLU A 87 -12.65 7.46 8.20
N ILE A 88 -11.35 7.33 7.93
CA ILE A 88 -10.30 8.12 8.56
C ILE A 88 -10.42 9.62 8.23
N ILE A 89 -10.80 9.96 6.99
CA ILE A 89 -11.01 11.37 6.61
C ILE A 89 -12.27 11.94 7.27
N GLY A 90 -13.27 11.10 7.58
CA GLY A 90 -14.46 11.50 8.32
C GLY A 90 -15.43 12.41 7.58
N GLU A 91 -15.28 12.54 6.25
CA GLU A 91 -16.13 13.37 5.40
C GLU A 91 -16.90 12.52 4.36
N PRO A 92 -18.01 13.03 3.81
CA PRO A 92 -18.71 12.35 2.73
C PRO A 92 -17.83 12.25 1.48
N ILE A 93 -17.31 11.05 1.20
CA ILE A 93 -16.50 10.76 0.03
C ILE A 93 -17.24 9.73 -0.83
N LYS A 94 -17.36 10.03 -2.13
CA LYS A 94 -17.89 9.09 -3.11
C LYS A 94 -16.77 8.21 -3.65
N ILE A 95 -16.95 6.89 -3.61
CA ILE A 95 -16.03 5.93 -4.22
C ILE A 95 -16.68 5.40 -5.48
N GLU A 96 -16.00 5.51 -6.61
CA GLU A 96 -16.43 4.98 -7.90
C GLU A 96 -15.40 3.98 -8.40
N PHE A 97 -15.90 2.81 -8.80
CA PHE A 97 -15.11 1.77 -9.44
C PHE A 97 -15.35 1.84 -10.95
N SER A 98 -14.29 1.88 -11.74
CA SER A 98 -14.39 1.82 -13.19
C SER A 98 -13.82 0.49 -13.68
N ASN A 99 -14.55 -0.18 -14.57
CA ASN A 99 -14.07 -1.42 -15.20
C ASN A 99 -13.02 -1.15 -16.29
N ASP A 100 -12.61 0.11 -16.48
CA ASP A 100 -11.52 0.47 -17.37
C ASP A 100 -10.19 0.01 -16.75
N ILE A 101 -9.90 -1.26 -16.91
CA ILE A 101 -8.59 -1.82 -16.62
C ILE A 101 -7.65 -1.25 -17.68
N ASN A 102 -6.91 -0.20 -17.33
CA ASN A 102 -5.80 0.24 -18.16
C ASN A 102 -4.79 -0.91 -18.24
N GLU A 103 -4.28 -1.20 -19.42
CA GLU A 103 -3.27 -2.24 -19.67
C GLU A 103 -2.02 -2.11 -18.78
N ASN A 104 -1.84 -0.98 -18.10
CA ASN A 104 -0.79 -0.71 -17.12
C ASN A 104 -1.12 -1.14 -15.67
N ASP A 105 -2.37 -1.48 -15.37
CA ASP A 105 -2.76 -2.04 -14.08
C ASP A 105 -2.60 -3.57 -14.11
N HIS A 106 -1.37 -4.01 -13.98
CA HIS A 106 -0.85 -5.33 -14.29
C HIS A 106 -1.40 -6.51 -13.48
N TYR A 107 -2.38 -6.33 -12.57
CA TYR A 107 -2.72 -7.45 -11.69
C TYR A 107 -4.22 -7.53 -11.35
N GLU A 108 -4.98 -8.24 -12.17
CA GLU A 108 -6.28 -8.79 -11.74
C GLU A 108 -6.13 -9.73 -10.53
N LEU A 109 -4.97 -10.35 -10.40
CA LEU A 109 -4.61 -11.25 -9.34
C LEU A 109 -3.38 -10.71 -8.59
N SER A 110 -3.43 -10.76 -7.27
CA SER A 110 -2.23 -10.52 -6.47
C SER A 110 -1.08 -11.37 -7.02
N PRO A 111 0.11 -10.80 -7.27
CA PRO A 111 1.27 -11.55 -7.74
C PRO A 111 1.67 -12.72 -6.82
N TYR A 112 1.11 -12.78 -5.62
CA TYR A 112 1.33 -13.86 -4.64
C TYR A 112 0.53 -15.14 -4.94
N ARG A 113 -0.38 -15.13 -5.91
CA ARG A 113 -1.09 -16.34 -6.38
C ARG A 113 -0.33 -17.14 -7.43
N TYR A 114 0.72 -16.60 -8.01
CA TYR A 114 1.63 -17.44 -8.77
C TYR A 114 2.25 -18.46 -7.80
N THR A 115 2.34 -19.73 -8.21
CA THR A 115 3.12 -20.73 -7.50
C THR A 115 4.59 -20.30 -7.58
N PRO A 116 5.08 -19.38 -6.76
CA PRO A 116 6.45 -18.93 -6.86
C PRO A 116 7.32 -20.03 -6.30
N LYS A 117 8.56 -20.04 -6.71
CA LYS A 117 9.58 -20.72 -5.91
C LYS A 117 9.41 -20.24 -4.47
N PRO A 118 9.31 -21.16 -3.50
CA PRO A 118 9.02 -20.79 -2.12
C PRO A 118 9.98 -19.69 -1.65
N ALA A 119 9.43 -18.56 -1.28
CA ALA A 119 10.15 -17.47 -0.64
C ALA A 119 9.77 -17.46 0.84
N LYS A 120 10.75 -17.24 1.70
CA LYS A 120 10.51 -17.09 3.13
C LYS A 120 9.90 -15.72 3.39
N LYS A 121 8.70 -15.69 3.95
CA LYS A 121 8.12 -14.41 4.43
C LYS A 121 8.80 -14.03 5.75
N ILE A 122 9.31 -12.80 5.82
CA ILE A 122 9.77 -12.20 7.08
C ILE A 122 8.78 -11.13 7.51
N VAL A 123 8.46 -11.14 8.80
CA VAL A 123 7.51 -10.21 9.41
C VAL A 123 8.23 -9.45 10.51
N ALA A 124 7.91 -8.18 10.65
CA ALA A 124 8.38 -7.36 11.76
C ALA A 124 7.73 -7.82 13.08
N SER A 125 8.46 -7.71 14.18
CA SER A 125 7.92 -7.90 15.54
C SER A 125 7.04 -6.73 15.95
N GLU A 126 7.37 -5.55 15.45
CA GLU A 126 6.60 -4.31 15.58
C GLU A 126 6.37 -3.78 14.18
N PHE A 127 5.18 -3.28 13.90
CA PHE A 127 4.80 -2.76 12.60
C PHE A 127 3.83 -1.59 12.74
N ILE A 128 3.85 -0.73 11.75
CA ILE A 128 2.91 0.38 11.67
C ILE A 128 1.57 -0.17 11.17
N ASP A 129 0.55 -0.08 12.00
CA ASP A 129 -0.82 -0.43 11.63
C ASP A 129 -1.27 0.37 10.41
N ILE A 130 -2.02 -0.28 9.50
CA ILE A 130 -2.40 0.36 8.23
C ILE A 130 -3.30 1.57 8.45
N GLY A 131 -4.19 1.54 9.43
CA GLY A 131 -5.04 2.68 9.79
C GLY A 131 -4.20 3.87 10.26
N GLN A 132 -3.22 3.63 11.14
CA GLN A 132 -2.30 4.67 11.58
C GLN A 132 -1.45 5.21 10.42
N GLY A 133 -0.97 4.36 9.55
CA GLY A 133 -0.19 4.79 8.38
C GLY A 133 -1.02 5.61 7.38
N ILE A 134 -2.30 5.29 7.20
CA ILE A 134 -3.24 6.08 6.39
C ILE A 134 -3.49 7.43 7.06
N LEU A 135 -3.72 7.47 8.37
CA LEU A 135 -3.93 8.71 9.12
C LEU A 135 -2.73 9.66 8.94
N ASN A 136 -1.52 9.17 9.12
CA ASN A 136 -0.30 9.97 8.91
C ASN A 136 -0.21 10.53 7.47
N LEU A 137 -0.61 9.73 6.49
CA LEU A 137 -0.61 10.15 5.09
C LEU A 137 -1.69 11.20 4.81
N VAL A 138 -2.86 11.09 5.43
CA VAL A 138 -3.95 12.08 5.36
C VAL A 138 -3.50 13.42 5.95
N GLU A 139 -2.84 13.38 7.10
CA GLU A 139 -2.29 14.58 7.76
C GLU A 139 -1.25 15.28 6.88
N GLU A 140 -0.28 14.52 6.34
CA GLU A 140 0.76 15.03 5.44
C GLU A 140 0.15 15.72 4.22
N ILE A 141 -0.74 15.04 3.49
CA ILE A 141 -1.36 15.58 2.28
C ILE A 141 -2.22 16.81 2.60
N THR A 142 -2.90 16.79 3.74
CA THR A 142 -3.71 17.95 4.17
C THR A 142 -2.83 19.17 4.43
N GLN A 143 -1.65 18.99 5.04
CA GLN A 143 -0.69 20.06 5.27
C GLN A 143 -0.10 20.60 3.96
N GLU A 144 0.29 19.71 3.04
CA GLU A 144 0.78 20.10 1.71
C GLU A 144 -0.24 20.96 0.96
N ILE A 145 -1.51 20.53 0.92
CA ILE A 145 -2.58 21.27 0.23
C ILE A 145 -2.82 22.67 0.86
N LYS A 146 -2.57 22.83 2.16
CA LYS A 146 -2.69 24.12 2.84
C LYS A 146 -1.52 25.06 2.54
N GLN A 147 -0.33 24.50 2.31
CA GLN A 147 0.87 25.29 1.97
C GLN A 147 0.88 25.76 0.51
N ASP A 148 0.20 25.04 -0.38
CA ASP A 148 0.08 25.37 -1.80
C ASP A 148 -1.00 26.44 -2.10
N LYS A 149 -1.72 26.92 -1.08
CA LYS A 149 -2.74 27.99 -1.17
C LYS A 149 -2.22 29.33 -0.70
#